data_b5aa551b65f8e876d790c4cbcdf182ed
#
_entry.id   b5aa551b65f8e876d790c4cbcdf182ed
#
_cell.length_a   1.000
_cell.length_b   1.000
_cell.length_c   1.000
_cell.angle_alpha   90.00
_cell.angle_beta   90.00
_cell.angle_gamma   90.00
#
_symmetry.space_group_name_H-M   'P 1'
#
loop_
_entity.id
_entity.type
_entity.pdbx_description
1 polymer ?
#
loop_
_entity_poly.entity_id
_entity_poly.type
_entity_poly.pdbx_seq_one_letter_code
_entity_poly.pdbx_strand_id
1 'polypeptide(L)'
;SGLKTARMLKREYGIPYETGYPVEAESRREFMERILPELGSHTLIVHQQIFANEIREWIREQKPDAKVTVAGWFRMDGTLKEEGDRHLEEEADLLKLVRDGAVDTVLGDPLLKRALPGWQGTYLDLPHYPVSGELHSVETSRDYWKKAGHRR
;
A
#
# COMPACT_ATOMS: atom_id res chain seq x y z
N SER A 1 19.39 -3.40 4.87
CA SER A 1 18.02 -2.94 5.15
C SER A 1 17.66 -3.27 6.59
N GLY A 2 16.78 -2.48 7.22
CA GLY A 2 16.37 -2.66 8.61
C GLY A 2 15.90 -4.09 8.94
N LEU A 3 15.21 -4.75 8.02
CA LEU A 3 14.77 -6.13 8.21
C LEU A 3 15.94 -7.13 8.35
N LYS A 4 17.03 -6.95 7.58
CA LYS A 4 18.22 -7.81 7.74
C LYS A 4 18.85 -7.62 9.11
N THR A 5 18.94 -6.38 9.60
CA THR A 5 19.46 -6.05 10.92
C THR A 5 18.54 -6.64 12.02
N ALA A 6 17.23 -6.49 11.89
CA ALA A 6 16.27 -7.05 12.83
C ALA A 6 16.37 -8.59 12.93
N ARG A 7 16.48 -9.28 11.78
CA ARG A 7 16.70 -10.73 11.73
C ARG A 7 18.01 -11.15 12.40
N MET A 8 19.09 -10.40 12.17
CA MET A 8 20.37 -10.64 12.83
C MET A 8 20.24 -10.47 14.35
N LEU A 9 19.64 -9.38 14.82
CA LEU A 9 19.44 -9.13 16.26
C LEU A 9 18.59 -10.22 16.93
N LYS A 10 17.54 -10.70 16.25
CA LYS A 10 16.75 -11.82 16.74
C LYS A 10 17.58 -13.10 16.84
N ARG A 11 18.38 -13.41 15.81
CA ARG A 11 19.20 -14.62 15.80
C ARG A 11 20.32 -14.61 16.82
N GLU A 12 21.05 -13.48 16.93
CA GLU A 12 22.25 -13.38 17.77
C GLU A 12 21.92 -13.07 19.25
N TYR A 13 20.87 -12.30 19.49
CA TYR A 13 20.56 -11.77 20.82
C TYR A 13 19.15 -12.11 21.32
N GLY A 14 18.36 -12.83 20.54
CA GLY A 14 16.98 -13.18 20.92
C GLY A 14 16.01 -11.99 20.95
N ILE A 15 16.40 -10.83 20.41
CA ILE A 15 15.56 -9.62 20.43
C ILE A 15 14.38 -9.79 19.47
N PRO A 16 13.12 -9.79 19.95
CA PRO A 16 11.96 -9.87 19.07
C PRO A 16 11.85 -8.61 18.20
N TYR A 17 11.26 -8.76 17.01
CA TYR A 17 10.92 -7.63 16.15
C TYR A 17 9.58 -7.87 15.46
N GLU A 18 8.92 -6.79 15.14
CA GLU A 18 7.73 -6.77 14.31
C GLU A 18 8.01 -5.98 13.02
N THR A 19 7.31 -6.35 11.96
CA THR A 19 7.34 -5.61 10.70
C THR A 19 6.01 -4.90 10.56
N GLY A 20 6.01 -3.59 10.71
CA GLY A 20 4.82 -2.77 10.60
C GLY A 20 5.19 -1.30 10.46
N TYR A 21 4.21 -0.48 10.22
CA TYR A 21 4.35 0.96 10.16
C TYR A 21 3.61 1.58 11.36
N PRO A 22 4.29 2.34 12.23
CA PRO A 22 3.65 2.89 13.41
C PRO A 22 2.61 3.94 13.01
N VAL A 23 1.34 3.66 13.29
CA VAL A 23 0.22 4.55 13.02
C VAL A 23 -0.63 4.69 14.26
N GLU A 24 -1.04 5.91 14.56
CA GLU A 24 -1.97 6.18 15.65
C GLU A 24 -3.32 5.48 15.38
N ALA A 25 -3.89 4.84 16.41
CA ALA A 25 -5.13 4.07 16.28
C ALA A 25 -6.31 4.90 15.73
N GLU A 26 -6.40 6.17 16.09
CA GLU A 26 -7.43 7.08 15.57
C GLU A 26 -7.25 7.32 14.08
N SER A 27 -6.03 7.64 13.64
CA SER A 27 -5.71 7.84 12.21
C SER A 27 -5.99 6.60 11.38
N ARG A 28 -5.63 5.40 11.89
CA ARG A 28 -5.96 4.12 11.26
C ARG A 28 -7.47 3.95 11.12
N ARG A 29 -8.23 4.17 12.19
CA ARG A 29 -9.69 4.04 12.18
C ARG A 29 -10.33 4.96 11.14
N GLU A 30 -10.01 6.26 11.16
CA GLU A 30 -10.55 7.24 10.22
C GLU A 30 -10.23 6.91 8.76
N PHE A 31 -9.01 6.42 8.50
CA PHE A 31 -8.60 5.96 7.18
C PHE A 31 -9.41 4.75 6.74
N MET A 32 -9.55 3.74 7.60
CA MET A 32 -10.31 2.53 7.30
C MET A 32 -11.79 2.81 7.08
N GLU A 33 -12.42 3.64 7.91
CA GLU A 33 -13.80 4.09 7.74
C GLU A 33 -14.03 4.77 6.38
N ARG A 34 -13.03 5.47 5.87
CA ARG A 34 -13.09 6.14 4.56
C ARG A 34 -12.95 5.18 3.40
N ILE A 35 -12.01 4.23 3.47
CA ILE A 35 -11.72 3.35 2.33
C ILE A 35 -12.63 2.13 2.24
N LEU A 36 -13.04 1.55 3.36
CA LEU A 36 -13.79 0.28 3.38
C LEU A 36 -15.07 0.28 2.52
N PRO A 37 -15.88 1.35 2.48
CA PRO A 37 -17.06 1.40 1.62
C PRO A 37 -16.74 1.45 0.12
N GLU A 38 -15.54 1.90 -0.24
CA GLU A 38 -15.08 2.10 -1.61
C GLU A 38 -14.35 0.89 -2.19
N LEU A 39 -13.96 -0.08 -1.33
CA LEU A 39 -13.24 -1.27 -1.76
C LEU A 39 -14.15 -2.26 -2.48
N GLY A 40 -13.74 -2.64 -3.68
CA GLY A 40 -14.38 -3.69 -4.47
C GLY A 40 -13.92 -5.10 -4.09
N SER A 41 -13.97 -6.01 -5.05
CA SER A 41 -13.63 -7.42 -4.85
C SER A 41 -12.14 -7.68 -4.93
N HIS A 42 -11.39 -6.88 -5.70
CA HIS A 42 -9.94 -7.00 -5.82
C HIS A 42 -9.26 -5.62 -5.73
N THR A 43 -8.58 -5.42 -4.64
CA THR A 43 -7.84 -4.18 -4.34
C THR A 43 -6.36 -4.36 -4.64
N LEU A 44 -5.77 -3.42 -5.39
CA LEU A 44 -4.33 -3.30 -5.60
C LEU A 44 -3.80 -2.13 -4.77
N ILE A 45 -2.82 -2.38 -3.91
CA ILE A 45 -2.12 -1.33 -3.15
C ILE A 45 -0.76 -1.11 -3.81
N VAL A 46 -0.52 0.11 -4.30
CA VAL A 46 0.75 0.50 -4.94
C VAL A 46 1.53 1.43 -4.02
N HIS A 47 2.43 0.84 -3.25
CA HIS A 47 3.22 1.57 -2.26
C HIS A 47 4.48 0.80 -1.85
N GLN A 48 5.23 1.31 -0.88
CA GLN A 48 6.32 0.59 -0.21
C GLN A 48 5.79 -0.69 0.45
N GLN A 49 6.47 -1.82 0.27
CA GLN A 49 5.98 -3.14 0.66
C GLN A 49 5.50 -3.24 2.12
N ILE A 50 6.30 -2.78 3.09
CA ILE A 50 5.95 -2.90 4.52
C ILE A 50 4.67 -2.11 4.81
N PHE A 51 4.57 -0.88 4.29
CA PHE A 51 3.41 -0.04 4.48
C PHE A 51 2.15 -0.59 3.78
N ALA A 52 2.32 -1.09 2.55
CA ALA A 52 1.23 -1.70 1.80
C ALA A 52 0.73 -3.00 2.44
N ASN A 53 1.64 -3.83 2.98
CA ASN A 53 1.29 -5.03 3.73
C ASN A 53 0.49 -4.70 4.99
N GLU A 54 0.88 -3.65 5.71
CA GLU A 54 0.13 -3.19 6.90
C GLU A 54 -1.32 -2.82 6.55
N ILE A 55 -1.51 -2.04 5.48
CA ILE A 55 -2.86 -1.69 5.01
C ILE A 55 -3.62 -2.93 4.55
N ARG A 56 -2.97 -3.88 3.88
CA ARG A 56 -3.56 -5.17 3.49
C ARG A 56 -4.12 -5.91 4.69
N GLU A 57 -3.35 -6.01 5.78
CA GLU A 57 -3.81 -6.64 7.01
C GLU A 57 -5.00 -5.90 7.63
N TRP A 58 -4.98 -4.57 7.68
CA TRP A 58 -6.12 -3.79 8.17
C TRP A 58 -7.40 -4.02 7.35
N ILE A 59 -7.28 -4.14 6.03
CA ILE A 59 -8.42 -4.47 5.17
C ILE A 59 -8.95 -5.87 5.50
N ARG A 60 -8.08 -6.86 5.65
CA ARG A 60 -8.45 -8.24 5.95
C ARG A 60 -9.09 -8.42 7.32
N GLU A 61 -8.68 -7.65 8.31
CA GLU A 61 -9.33 -7.64 9.62
C GLU A 61 -10.82 -7.29 9.53
N GLN A 62 -11.20 -6.44 8.58
CA GLN A 62 -12.59 -5.99 8.39
C GLN A 62 -13.31 -6.75 7.26
N LYS A 63 -12.58 -7.20 6.25
CA LYS A 63 -13.06 -7.95 5.09
C LYS A 63 -12.14 -9.17 4.84
N PRO A 64 -12.29 -10.28 5.59
CA PRO A 64 -11.39 -11.43 5.51
C PRO A 64 -11.27 -12.04 4.10
N ASP A 65 -12.33 -11.98 3.31
CA ASP A 65 -12.38 -12.54 1.96
C ASP A 65 -11.90 -11.57 0.88
N ALA A 66 -11.47 -10.34 1.24
CA ALA A 66 -10.99 -9.37 0.29
C ALA A 66 -9.70 -9.84 -0.38
N LYS A 67 -9.69 -9.87 -1.71
CA LYS A 67 -8.47 -10.08 -2.48
C LYS A 67 -7.68 -8.78 -2.50
N VAL A 68 -6.50 -8.79 -1.87
CA VAL A 68 -5.62 -7.62 -1.82
C VAL A 68 -4.24 -8.00 -2.34
N THR A 69 -3.79 -7.31 -3.38
CA THR A 69 -2.47 -7.47 -4.01
C THR A 69 -1.62 -6.25 -3.73
N VAL A 70 -0.34 -6.43 -3.53
CA VAL A 70 0.63 -5.36 -3.32
C VAL A 70 1.58 -5.25 -4.50
N ALA A 71 1.80 -4.04 -4.99
CA ALA A 71 2.81 -3.75 -6.00
C ALA A 71 3.61 -2.49 -5.65
N GLY A 72 4.81 -2.39 -6.21
CA GLY A 72 5.64 -1.21 -6.03
C GLY A 72 6.92 -1.25 -6.85
N TRP A 73 7.50 -0.07 -7.09
CA TRP A 73 8.78 0.10 -7.80
C TRP A 73 10.00 -0.09 -6.91
N PHE A 74 9.80 -0.12 -5.58
CA PHE A 74 10.88 -0.36 -4.65
C PHE A 74 11.14 -1.84 -4.47
N ARG A 75 12.39 -2.19 -4.14
CA ARG A 75 12.77 -3.57 -3.89
C ARG A 75 11.86 -4.22 -2.84
N MET A 76 11.27 -5.35 -3.22
CA MET A 76 10.46 -6.18 -2.35
C MET A 76 11.27 -7.31 -1.72
N ASP A 77 11.06 -7.57 -0.44
CA ASP A 77 11.59 -8.75 0.25
C ASP A 77 10.68 -9.96 -0.05
N GLY A 78 11.27 -11.02 -0.62
CA GLY A 78 10.51 -12.20 -1.05
C GLY A 78 9.80 -12.92 0.10
N THR A 79 10.28 -12.77 1.34
CA THR A 79 9.65 -13.42 2.51
C THR A 79 8.43 -12.67 3.05
N LEU A 80 8.20 -11.45 2.55
CA LEU A 80 7.04 -10.61 2.86
C LEU A 80 6.08 -10.47 1.68
N LYS A 81 6.37 -11.15 0.56
CA LYS A 81 5.50 -11.20 -0.61
C LYS A 81 4.46 -12.30 -0.45
N GLU A 82 3.27 -12.02 -0.91
CA GLU A 82 2.24 -13.02 -1.13
C GLU A 82 2.06 -13.34 -2.62
N GLU A 83 1.30 -14.38 -2.91
CA GLU A 83 0.94 -14.73 -4.28
C GLU A 83 0.19 -13.55 -4.93
N GLY A 84 0.62 -13.17 -6.13
CA GLY A 84 0.06 -12.01 -6.83
C GLY A 84 0.84 -10.71 -6.62
N ASP A 85 1.63 -10.57 -5.56
CA ASP A 85 2.44 -9.36 -5.34
C ASP A 85 3.49 -9.18 -6.42
N ARG A 86 3.67 -7.94 -6.90
CA ARG A 86 4.54 -7.63 -8.05
C ARG A 86 5.50 -6.48 -7.76
N HIS A 87 6.74 -6.68 -8.19
CA HIS A 87 7.65 -5.58 -8.41
C HIS A 87 7.37 -4.99 -9.79
N LEU A 88 7.23 -3.67 -9.87
CA LEU A 88 7.00 -2.93 -11.10
C LEU A 88 8.33 -2.34 -11.58
N GLU A 89 8.62 -2.44 -12.87
CA GLU A 89 9.80 -1.85 -13.50
C GLU A 89 9.41 -0.60 -14.28
N GLU A 90 8.28 -0.64 -14.98
CA GLU A 90 7.75 0.44 -15.80
C GLU A 90 6.30 0.80 -15.45
N GLU A 91 5.86 1.99 -15.85
CA GLU A 91 4.45 2.40 -15.67
C GLU A 91 3.47 1.47 -16.41
N ALA A 92 3.90 0.92 -17.55
CA ALA A 92 3.12 -0.03 -18.34
C ALA A 92 2.80 -1.32 -17.55
N ASP A 93 3.68 -1.73 -16.62
CA ASP A 93 3.45 -2.89 -15.77
C ASP A 93 2.24 -2.70 -14.85
N LEU A 94 2.05 -1.48 -14.35
CA LEU A 94 0.88 -1.14 -13.53
C LEU A 94 -0.41 -1.30 -14.32
N LEU A 95 -0.46 -0.76 -15.54
CA LEU A 95 -1.64 -0.86 -16.39
C LEU A 95 -1.96 -2.33 -16.75
N LYS A 96 -0.92 -3.11 -17.06
CA LYS A 96 -1.06 -4.54 -17.34
C LYS A 96 -1.57 -5.29 -16.12
N LEU A 97 -0.97 -5.06 -14.95
CA LEU A 97 -1.38 -5.71 -13.69
C LEU A 97 -2.85 -5.43 -13.36
N VAL A 98 -3.30 -4.20 -13.55
CA VAL A 98 -4.68 -3.79 -13.29
C VAL A 98 -5.66 -4.48 -14.25
N ARG A 99 -5.32 -4.56 -15.54
CA ARG A 99 -6.18 -5.18 -16.56
C ARG A 99 -6.21 -6.69 -16.44
N ASP A 100 -5.05 -7.32 -16.42
CA ASP A 100 -4.93 -8.80 -16.39
C ASP A 100 -5.38 -9.38 -15.04
N GLY A 101 -5.19 -8.60 -13.96
CA GLY A 101 -5.56 -9.01 -12.60
C GLY A 101 -7.02 -8.82 -12.24
N ALA A 102 -7.85 -8.26 -13.15
CA ALA A 102 -9.24 -7.86 -12.87
C ALA A 102 -9.36 -7.03 -11.57
N VAL A 103 -8.43 -6.07 -11.41
CA VAL A 103 -8.42 -5.13 -10.29
C VAL A 103 -9.55 -4.12 -10.47
N ASP A 104 -10.37 -3.96 -9.45
CA ASP A 104 -11.47 -3.00 -9.44
C ASP A 104 -11.20 -1.77 -8.56
N THR A 105 -10.25 -1.88 -7.63
CA THR A 105 -9.87 -0.78 -6.75
C THR A 105 -8.35 -0.65 -6.68
N VAL A 106 -7.83 0.57 -6.83
CA VAL A 106 -6.41 0.89 -6.66
C VAL A 106 -6.24 1.90 -5.54
N LEU A 107 -5.40 1.56 -4.55
CA LEU A 107 -4.84 2.51 -3.58
C LEU A 107 -3.43 2.86 -4.03
N GLY A 108 -3.16 4.12 -4.34
CA GLY A 108 -1.85 4.54 -4.80
C GLY A 108 -1.64 6.04 -4.78
N ASP A 109 -0.43 6.46 -5.09
CA ASP A 109 -0.11 7.87 -5.18
C ASP A 109 -1.02 8.57 -6.20
N PRO A 110 -1.55 9.75 -5.90
CA PRO A 110 -2.44 10.50 -6.80
C PRO A 110 -1.94 10.65 -8.24
N LEU A 111 -0.62 10.76 -8.43
CA LEU A 111 -0.02 10.91 -9.76
C LEU A 111 -0.10 9.62 -10.59
N LEU A 112 -0.11 8.46 -9.94
CA LEU A 112 -0.14 7.17 -10.64
C LEU A 112 -1.46 6.91 -11.37
N LYS A 113 -2.53 7.62 -11.05
CA LYS A 113 -3.78 7.54 -11.80
C LYS A 113 -3.57 7.83 -13.29
N ARG A 114 -2.60 8.67 -13.63
CA ARG A 114 -2.26 9.01 -15.03
C ARG A 114 -1.71 7.81 -15.80
N ALA A 115 -1.11 6.84 -15.13
CA ALA A 115 -0.61 5.61 -15.73
C ALA A 115 -1.72 4.58 -16.03
N LEU A 116 -2.98 4.90 -15.71
CA LEU A 116 -4.15 4.03 -15.89
C LEU A 116 -5.16 4.59 -16.90
N PRO A 117 -4.76 4.91 -18.15
CA PRO A 117 -5.67 5.49 -19.13
C PRO A 117 -6.77 4.51 -19.50
N GLY A 118 -8.02 4.98 -19.42
CA GLY A 118 -9.20 4.18 -19.79
C GLY A 118 -9.61 3.10 -18.77
N TRP A 119 -8.92 2.94 -17.67
CA TRP A 119 -9.38 2.09 -16.58
C TRP A 119 -10.52 2.77 -15.80
N GLN A 120 -11.59 2.01 -15.51
CA GLN A 120 -12.85 2.52 -14.94
C GLN A 120 -13.07 2.14 -13.47
N GLY A 121 -12.08 1.54 -12.81
CA GLY A 121 -12.19 1.17 -11.40
C GLY A 121 -12.14 2.35 -10.44
N THR A 122 -12.28 2.06 -9.17
CA THR A 122 -12.16 3.03 -8.08
C THR A 122 -10.69 3.33 -7.78
N TYR A 123 -10.30 4.59 -7.82
CA TYR A 123 -8.97 5.04 -7.42
C TYR A 123 -9.04 5.79 -6.08
N LEU A 124 -8.28 5.33 -5.09
CA LEU A 124 -8.18 5.91 -3.77
C LEU A 124 -6.76 6.43 -3.54
N ASP A 125 -6.66 7.65 -3.07
CA ASP A 125 -5.37 8.29 -2.83
C ASP A 125 -4.60 7.63 -1.68
N LEU A 126 -3.37 7.25 -1.95
CA LEU A 126 -2.40 6.81 -0.96
C LEU A 126 -1.07 7.50 -1.26
N PRO A 127 -0.87 8.74 -0.79
CA PRO A 127 0.28 9.55 -1.15
C PRO A 127 1.60 8.85 -0.88
N HIS A 128 2.50 8.84 -1.86
CA HIS A 128 3.81 8.25 -1.77
C HIS A 128 4.87 9.27 -2.19
N TYR A 129 5.27 10.10 -1.27
CA TYR A 129 6.13 11.26 -1.52
C TYR A 129 7.39 11.00 -2.36
N PRO A 130 8.10 9.86 -2.19
CA PRO A 130 9.23 9.52 -3.07
C PRO A 130 8.85 9.31 -4.54
N VAL A 131 7.59 8.99 -4.84
CA VAL A 131 7.08 8.79 -6.19
C VAL A 131 6.51 10.08 -6.76
N SER A 132 5.78 10.83 -5.97
CA SER A 132 5.10 12.05 -6.42
C SER A 132 6.05 13.21 -6.73
N GLY A 133 7.28 13.19 -6.20
CA GLY A 133 8.22 14.30 -6.35
C GLY A 133 7.73 15.61 -5.72
N GLU A 134 6.57 15.61 -5.08
CA GLU A 134 6.05 16.77 -4.37
C GLU A 134 6.74 16.88 -3.01
N LEU A 135 7.39 18.01 -2.78
CA LEU A 135 7.88 18.41 -1.46
C LEU A 135 6.68 18.82 -0.60
N HIS A 136 6.03 17.83 -0.03
CA HIS A 136 5.03 18.11 0.99
C HIS A 136 5.74 18.28 2.33
N SER A 137 5.59 19.45 2.95
CA SER A 137 5.81 19.60 4.37
C SER A 137 4.72 18.78 5.09
N VAL A 138 4.99 17.49 5.33
CA VAL A 138 4.15 16.71 6.22
C VAL A 138 4.50 17.16 7.62
N GLU A 139 3.69 18.02 8.16
CA GLU A 139 3.91 18.57 9.49
C GLU A 139 3.71 17.48 10.55
N THR A 140 2.80 16.53 10.30
CA THR A 140 2.53 15.40 11.20
C THR A 140 2.07 14.15 10.43
N SER A 141 2.20 12.95 11.05
CA SER A 141 1.63 11.71 10.51
C SER A 141 0.11 11.80 10.34
N ARG A 142 -0.56 12.55 11.20
CA ARG A 142 -2.01 12.80 11.14
C ARG A 142 -2.43 13.51 9.85
N ASP A 143 -1.62 14.45 9.35
CA ASP A 143 -1.93 15.17 8.10
C ASP A 143 -1.80 14.28 6.87
N TYR A 144 -0.89 13.31 6.89
CA TYR A 144 -0.82 12.26 5.88
C TYR A 144 -2.14 11.49 5.78
N TRP A 145 -2.64 10.99 6.91
CA TRP A 145 -3.85 10.17 6.95
C TRP A 145 -5.12 10.93 6.60
N LYS A 146 -5.16 12.24 6.81
CA LYS A 146 -6.25 13.10 6.30
C LYS A 146 -6.30 13.17 4.77
N LYS A 147 -5.16 13.05 4.10
CA LYS A 147 -5.08 13.08 2.63
C LYS A 147 -5.30 11.71 2.00
N ALA A 148 -4.99 10.64 2.72
CA ALA A 148 -5.13 9.27 2.23
C ALA A 148 -6.60 8.81 2.16
N GLY A 149 -6.91 7.88 1.22
CA GLY A 149 -8.21 7.24 1.10
C GLY A 149 -9.29 8.07 0.39
N HIS A 150 -8.99 9.25 -0.13
CA HIS A 150 -9.95 10.00 -0.94
C HIS A 150 -10.08 9.42 -2.34
N ARG A 151 -11.32 9.36 -2.84
CA ARG A 151 -11.63 8.90 -4.20
C ARG A 151 -11.28 9.99 -5.22
N ARG A 152 -10.69 9.55 -6.34
CA ARG A 152 -10.41 10.40 -7.52
C ARG A 152 -11.22 10.06 -8.74
#